data_e3cde9627981f71942e0a8461f7444e8
#
_entry.id   e3cde9627981f71942e0a8461f7444e8
#
_cell.length_a   1.000
_cell.length_b   1.000
_cell.length_c   1.000
_cell.angle_alpha   90.00
_cell.angle_beta   90.00
_cell.angle_gamma   90.00
#
_symmetry.space_group_name_H-M   'P 1'
#
loop_
_entity.id
_entity.type
_entity.pdbx_description
1 polymer ?
#
loop_
_entity_poly.entity_id
_entity_poly.type
_entity_poly.pdbx_seq_one_letter_code
_entity_poly.pdbx_strand_id
1 'polypeptide(L)'
;VIICIGTGGARSALENFARSGFRNYILMDADIVSPSNVATQGVFISEMGKKKVDVIRQRILDINPDAKVVCVDRFLDDNMTDEEFKSYMDMFPGRKPTDYLILGCTDNFEAQKRSSILALKYGTPYLAAMMYKAGVAAELIFVYPGVTESCPRCLLGSRFEKYENGFENDVDSSACTIFATERMNALKGYIALMLLMYHEAPGNAFS
;
A
#
# COMPACT_ATOMS: atom_id res chain seq x y z
N VAL A 1 -7.16 3.41 -9.86
CA VAL A 1 -7.53 2.44 -8.82
C VAL A 1 -6.37 2.30 -7.84
N ILE A 2 -6.62 2.45 -6.56
CA ILE A 2 -5.64 2.22 -5.49
C ILE A 2 -5.81 0.80 -4.96
N ILE A 3 -4.77 -0.02 -5.07
CA ILE A 3 -4.70 -1.36 -4.48
C ILE A 3 -3.78 -1.27 -3.28
N CYS A 4 -4.32 -1.34 -2.07
CA CYS A 4 -3.55 -1.20 -0.84
C CYS A 4 -3.37 -2.56 -0.16
N ILE A 5 -2.11 -2.99 -0.02
CA ILE A 5 -1.70 -4.20 0.69
C ILE A 5 -1.20 -3.78 2.07
N GLY A 6 -1.96 -4.12 3.11
CA GLY A 6 -1.75 -3.61 4.47
C GLY A 6 -2.38 -2.22 4.66
N THR A 7 -3.55 -2.17 5.26
CA THR A 7 -4.36 -0.94 5.33
C THR A 7 -4.07 -0.09 6.56
N GLY A 8 -3.59 -0.69 7.64
CA GLY A 8 -3.43 -0.01 8.91
C GLY A 8 -2.46 1.19 8.84
N GLY A 9 -1.23 0.96 8.40
CA GLY A 9 -0.23 2.01 8.22
C GLY A 9 -0.51 2.97 7.07
N ALA A 10 -1.48 2.67 6.20
CA ALA A 10 -1.86 3.49 5.06
C ALA A 10 -3.10 4.37 5.30
N ARG A 11 -3.74 4.28 6.47
CA ARG A 11 -5.03 4.91 6.76
C ARG A 11 -5.14 6.35 6.27
N SER A 12 -4.30 7.25 6.74
CA SER A 12 -4.46 8.66 6.39
C SER A 12 -4.13 8.97 4.93
N ALA A 13 -3.24 8.20 4.30
CA ALA A 13 -3.04 8.31 2.86
C ALA A 13 -4.31 7.92 2.09
N LEU A 14 -4.98 6.82 2.47
CA LEU A 14 -6.22 6.38 1.85
C LEU A 14 -7.36 7.39 2.05
N GLU A 15 -7.51 7.95 3.25
CA GLU A 15 -8.45 9.03 3.52
C GLU A 15 -8.15 10.27 2.66
N ASN A 16 -6.87 10.65 2.50
CA ASN A 16 -6.48 11.80 1.72
C ASN A 16 -6.67 11.57 0.21
N PHE A 17 -6.49 10.35 -0.30
CA PHE A 17 -6.89 10.02 -1.66
C PHE A 17 -8.40 10.20 -1.86
N ALA A 18 -9.24 9.78 -0.89
CA ALA A 18 -10.68 10.00 -0.97
C ALA A 18 -11.04 11.50 -1.00
N ARG A 19 -10.35 12.34 -0.18
CA ARG A 19 -10.48 13.81 -0.21
C ARG A 19 -10.03 14.43 -1.53
N SER A 20 -9.05 13.79 -2.19
CA SER A 20 -8.54 14.22 -3.50
C SER A 20 -9.39 13.72 -4.67
N GLY A 21 -10.55 13.11 -4.41
CA GLY A 21 -11.50 12.68 -5.44
C GLY A 21 -11.27 11.29 -6.01
N PHE A 22 -10.34 10.49 -5.45
CA PHE A 22 -10.20 9.10 -5.85
C PHE A 22 -11.42 8.30 -5.43
N ARG A 23 -11.87 7.41 -6.34
CA ARG A 23 -13.14 6.67 -6.15
C ARG A 23 -13.01 5.17 -6.15
N ASN A 24 -11.88 4.60 -6.57
CA ASN A 24 -11.76 3.17 -6.78
C ASN A 24 -10.64 2.58 -5.94
N TYR A 25 -11.00 1.63 -5.04
CA TYR A 25 -10.10 1.05 -4.07
C TYR A 25 -10.25 -0.46 -4.00
N ILE A 26 -9.12 -1.16 -3.84
CA ILE A 26 -9.03 -2.55 -3.40
C ILE A 26 -8.20 -2.52 -2.12
N LEU A 27 -8.78 -2.90 -1.00
CA LEU A 27 -8.14 -2.91 0.31
C LEU A 27 -7.91 -4.37 0.73
N MET A 28 -6.67 -4.73 0.97
CA MET A 28 -6.29 -6.11 1.31
C MET A 28 -5.57 -6.12 2.66
N ASP A 29 -6.20 -6.74 3.66
CA ASP A 29 -5.69 -6.86 5.03
C ASP A 29 -6.58 -7.85 5.79
N ALA A 30 -6.00 -8.82 6.51
CA ALA A 30 -6.76 -9.78 7.31
C ALA A 30 -6.77 -9.43 8.81
N ASP A 31 -6.11 -8.35 9.19
CA ASP A 31 -6.03 -7.95 10.60
C ASP A 31 -7.32 -7.33 11.13
N ILE A 32 -7.45 -7.43 12.43
CA ILE A 32 -8.42 -6.68 13.22
C ILE A 32 -7.72 -5.50 13.91
N VAL A 33 -8.49 -4.46 14.19
CA VAL A 33 -8.02 -3.30 14.96
C VAL A 33 -7.73 -3.72 16.40
N SER A 34 -6.51 -3.44 16.85
CA SER A 34 -6.02 -3.74 18.21
C SER A 34 -5.68 -2.46 18.97
N PRO A 35 -5.52 -2.51 20.30
CA PRO A 35 -5.19 -1.34 21.12
C PRO A 35 -3.90 -0.60 20.66
N SER A 36 -2.88 -1.32 20.22
CA SER A 36 -1.63 -0.73 19.72
C SER A 36 -1.84 0.12 18.47
N ASN A 37 -2.85 -0.19 17.66
CA ASN A 37 -3.16 0.55 16.44
C ASN A 37 -3.72 1.96 16.71
N VAL A 38 -4.31 2.19 17.89
CA VAL A 38 -4.78 3.53 18.29
C VAL A 38 -3.63 4.53 18.32
N ALA A 39 -2.50 4.14 18.89
CA ALA A 39 -1.33 5.00 19.02
C ALA A 39 -0.49 5.12 17.73
N THR A 40 -0.59 4.13 16.83
CA THR A 40 0.32 4.02 15.67
C THR A 40 -0.36 4.23 14.33
N GLN A 41 -1.65 3.91 14.23
CA GLN A 41 -2.38 3.92 12.95
C GLN A 41 -3.56 4.91 12.94
N GLY A 42 -3.81 5.61 14.06
CA GLY A 42 -4.84 6.65 14.16
C GLY A 42 -6.27 6.12 14.03
N VAL A 43 -6.50 4.89 14.44
CA VAL A 43 -7.84 4.32 14.61
C VAL A 43 -8.43 4.76 15.93
N PHE A 44 -9.75 4.68 16.07
CA PHE A 44 -10.45 5.05 17.29
C PHE A 44 -10.69 3.84 18.20
N ILE A 45 -10.83 4.08 19.50
CA ILE A 45 -11.17 3.05 20.49
C ILE A 45 -12.48 2.33 20.10
N SER A 46 -13.45 3.05 19.55
CA SER A 46 -14.73 2.49 19.07
C SER A 46 -14.62 1.56 17.86
N GLU A 47 -13.44 1.49 17.25
CA GLU A 47 -13.16 0.63 16.10
C GLU A 47 -12.44 -0.66 16.50
N MET A 48 -12.03 -0.81 17.76
CA MET A 48 -11.36 -2.02 18.24
C MET A 48 -12.19 -3.28 17.97
N GLY A 49 -11.52 -4.35 17.56
CA GLY A 49 -12.13 -5.63 17.23
C GLY A 49 -12.79 -5.70 15.85
N LYS A 50 -12.88 -4.60 15.11
CA LYS A 50 -13.36 -4.61 13.71
C LYS A 50 -12.23 -4.95 12.76
N LYS A 51 -12.56 -5.49 11.59
CA LYS A 51 -11.59 -5.72 10.51
C LYS A 51 -11.01 -4.40 10.02
N LYS A 52 -9.70 -4.32 9.83
CA LYS A 52 -9.04 -3.09 9.36
C LYS A 52 -9.61 -2.62 8.01
N VAL A 53 -9.84 -3.54 7.07
CA VAL A 53 -10.42 -3.20 5.76
C VAL A 53 -11.79 -2.55 5.86
N ASP A 54 -12.64 -3.02 6.80
CA ASP A 54 -14.00 -2.47 6.98
C ASP A 54 -13.95 -1.07 7.60
N VAL A 55 -13.07 -0.86 8.58
CA VAL A 55 -12.85 0.46 9.19
C VAL A 55 -12.39 1.47 8.14
N ILE A 56 -11.38 1.12 7.34
CA ILE A 56 -10.87 2.01 6.30
C ILE A 56 -11.91 2.25 5.21
N ARG A 57 -12.64 1.22 4.79
CA ARG A 57 -13.75 1.35 3.86
C ARG A 57 -14.78 2.37 4.35
N GLN A 58 -15.20 2.26 5.61
CA GLN A 58 -16.19 3.19 6.17
C GLN A 58 -15.68 4.63 6.14
N ARG A 59 -14.44 4.87 6.54
CA ARG A 59 -13.83 6.21 6.52
C ARG A 59 -13.72 6.79 5.10
N ILE A 60 -13.37 5.95 4.11
CA ILE A 60 -13.36 6.38 2.70
C ILE A 60 -14.76 6.80 2.27
N LEU A 61 -15.79 6.02 2.61
CA LEU A 61 -17.18 6.31 2.24
C LEU A 61 -17.76 7.53 2.97
N ASP A 62 -17.35 7.76 4.22
CA ASP A 62 -17.73 8.96 4.97
C ASP A 62 -17.13 10.25 4.35
N ILE A 63 -15.99 10.12 3.67
CA ILE A 63 -15.32 11.24 2.97
C ILE A 63 -15.85 11.37 1.54
N ASN A 64 -15.97 10.27 0.83
CA ASN A 64 -16.40 10.21 -0.57
C ASN A 64 -17.45 9.09 -0.76
N PRO A 65 -18.75 9.42 -0.61
CA PRO A 65 -19.83 8.43 -0.70
C PRO A 65 -19.91 7.72 -2.07
N ASP A 66 -19.38 8.33 -3.13
CA ASP A 66 -19.36 7.75 -4.49
C ASP A 66 -18.21 6.76 -4.70
N ALA A 67 -17.38 6.50 -3.68
CA ALA A 67 -16.26 5.60 -3.81
C ALA A 67 -16.73 4.12 -3.90
N LYS A 68 -16.12 3.38 -4.83
CA LYS A 68 -16.23 1.93 -4.90
C LYS A 68 -15.03 1.31 -4.17
N VAL A 69 -15.30 0.63 -3.06
CA VAL A 69 -14.28 0.01 -2.21
C VAL A 69 -14.51 -1.48 -2.13
N VAL A 70 -13.56 -2.25 -2.66
CA VAL A 70 -13.51 -3.71 -2.55
C VAL A 70 -12.65 -4.06 -1.35
N CYS A 71 -13.22 -4.76 -0.36
CA CYS A 71 -12.47 -5.26 0.80
C CYS A 71 -12.12 -6.73 0.58
N VAL A 72 -10.85 -7.05 0.73
CA VAL A 72 -10.31 -8.41 0.65
C VAL A 72 -9.75 -8.75 2.03
N ASP A 73 -10.51 -9.53 2.80
CA ASP A 73 -10.18 -9.97 4.17
C ASP A 73 -9.19 -11.15 4.11
N ARG A 74 -8.02 -10.88 3.53
CA ARG A 74 -6.92 -11.84 3.39
C ARG A 74 -5.59 -11.08 3.33
N PHE A 75 -4.52 -11.76 3.76
CA PHE A 75 -3.17 -11.33 3.47
C PHE A 75 -2.78 -11.69 2.03
N LEU A 76 -1.91 -10.89 1.46
CA LEU A 76 -1.22 -11.25 0.22
C LEU A 76 -0.08 -12.19 0.58
N ASP A 77 -0.30 -13.48 0.38
CA ASP A 77 0.64 -14.56 0.64
C ASP A 77 0.79 -15.48 -0.58
N ASP A 78 1.57 -16.55 -0.45
CA ASP A 78 1.81 -17.51 -1.53
C ASP A 78 0.57 -18.37 -1.87
N ASN A 79 -0.45 -18.39 -1.01
CA ASN A 79 -1.70 -19.08 -1.27
C ASN A 79 -2.65 -18.30 -2.16
N MET A 80 -2.41 -16.99 -2.36
CA MET A 80 -3.17 -16.18 -3.31
C MET A 80 -2.57 -16.33 -4.70
N THR A 81 -3.32 -16.94 -5.61
CA THR A 81 -2.86 -17.07 -7.00
C THR A 81 -2.84 -15.73 -7.72
N ASP A 82 -2.05 -15.65 -8.80
CA ASP A 82 -2.01 -14.45 -9.64
C ASP A 82 -3.36 -14.17 -10.28
N GLU A 83 -4.09 -15.22 -10.67
CA GLU A 83 -5.42 -15.15 -11.25
C GLU A 83 -6.44 -14.63 -10.24
N GLU A 84 -6.35 -15.06 -8.99
CA GLU A 84 -7.18 -14.55 -7.91
C GLU A 84 -6.92 -13.06 -7.69
N PHE A 85 -5.65 -12.64 -7.58
CA PHE A 85 -5.31 -11.23 -7.47
C PHE A 85 -5.84 -10.41 -8.66
N LYS A 86 -5.68 -10.95 -9.86
CA LYS A 86 -6.17 -10.29 -11.09
C LYS A 86 -7.69 -10.15 -11.08
N SER A 87 -8.42 -11.12 -10.53
CA SER A 87 -9.89 -11.06 -10.45
C SER A 87 -10.40 -9.85 -9.67
N TYR A 88 -9.67 -9.39 -8.65
CA TYR A 88 -10.01 -8.14 -7.93
C TYR A 88 -9.78 -6.91 -8.81
N MET A 89 -8.72 -6.88 -9.62
CA MET A 89 -8.50 -5.80 -10.58
C MET A 89 -9.63 -5.74 -11.61
N ASP A 90 -10.08 -6.90 -12.10
CA ASP A 90 -11.14 -7.00 -13.10
C ASP A 90 -12.52 -6.51 -12.62
N MET A 91 -12.68 -6.28 -11.32
CA MET A 91 -13.87 -5.58 -10.79
C MET A 91 -13.96 -4.11 -11.22
N PHE A 92 -12.90 -3.58 -11.84
CA PHE A 92 -12.83 -2.21 -12.37
C PHE A 92 -12.56 -2.25 -13.89
N PRO A 93 -13.53 -2.66 -14.72
CA PRO A 93 -13.32 -2.87 -16.15
C PRO A 93 -12.95 -1.58 -16.90
N GLY A 94 -12.28 -1.73 -18.04
CA GLY A 94 -11.92 -0.63 -18.94
C GLY A 94 -10.71 0.21 -18.45
N ARG A 95 -9.98 -0.27 -17.45
CA ARG A 95 -8.79 0.38 -16.92
C ARG A 95 -7.52 -0.15 -17.58
N LYS A 96 -6.59 0.76 -17.89
CA LYS A 96 -5.24 0.40 -18.32
C LYS A 96 -4.39 -0.01 -17.11
N PRO A 97 -3.30 -0.76 -17.28
CA PRO A 97 -2.38 -1.08 -16.19
C PRO A 97 -1.90 0.14 -15.40
N THR A 98 -1.64 1.25 -16.06
CA THR A 98 -1.19 2.51 -15.46
C THR A 98 -2.27 3.29 -14.70
N ASP A 99 -3.54 2.91 -14.85
CA ASP A 99 -4.65 3.47 -14.05
C ASP A 99 -4.72 2.85 -12.64
N TYR A 100 -3.91 1.83 -12.37
CA TYR A 100 -3.78 1.22 -11.06
C TYR A 100 -2.48 1.67 -10.39
N LEU A 101 -2.49 1.67 -9.07
CA LEU A 101 -1.28 1.79 -8.25
C LEU A 101 -1.35 0.76 -7.13
N ILE A 102 -0.36 -0.10 -7.05
CA ILE A 102 -0.22 -1.03 -5.92
C ILE A 102 0.61 -0.35 -4.83
N LEU A 103 0.00 -0.18 -3.65
CA LEU A 103 0.63 0.34 -2.43
C LEU A 103 1.00 -0.83 -1.51
N GLY A 104 2.28 -1.13 -1.39
CA GLY A 104 2.81 -2.09 -0.40
C GLY A 104 3.02 -1.38 0.94
N CYS A 105 2.05 -1.49 1.84
CA CYS A 105 2.05 -0.80 3.14
C CYS A 105 2.05 -1.76 4.33
N THR A 106 2.50 -2.98 4.12
CA THR A 106 2.69 -4.01 5.14
C THR A 106 4.13 -4.04 5.63
N ASP A 107 4.36 -4.43 6.86
CA ASP A 107 5.66 -4.76 7.45
C ASP A 107 6.13 -6.19 7.11
N ASN A 108 5.28 -6.98 6.46
CA ASN A 108 5.63 -8.31 5.99
C ASN A 108 6.43 -8.25 4.69
N PHE A 109 7.68 -8.71 4.74
CA PHE A 109 8.61 -8.64 3.61
C PHE A 109 8.18 -9.52 2.42
N GLU A 110 7.63 -10.71 2.66
CA GLU A 110 7.14 -11.59 1.58
C GLU A 110 5.95 -10.95 0.85
N ALA A 111 5.03 -10.33 1.58
CA ALA A 111 3.93 -9.58 0.97
C ALA A 111 4.43 -8.39 0.14
N GLN A 112 5.48 -7.68 0.58
CA GLN A 112 6.15 -6.62 -0.18
C GLN A 112 6.78 -7.18 -1.47
N LYS A 113 7.51 -8.28 -1.36
CA LYS A 113 8.10 -8.99 -2.50
C LYS A 113 7.02 -9.41 -3.50
N ARG A 114 5.99 -10.08 -2.99
CA ARG A 114 4.87 -10.58 -3.81
C ARG A 114 4.14 -9.44 -4.53
N SER A 115 3.83 -8.35 -3.83
CA SER A 115 3.16 -7.19 -4.42
C SER A 115 3.99 -6.54 -5.53
N SER A 116 5.32 -6.47 -5.38
CA SER A 116 6.20 -5.93 -6.41
C SER A 116 6.25 -6.82 -7.67
N ILE A 117 6.23 -8.14 -7.50
CA ILE A 117 6.18 -9.10 -8.62
C ILE A 117 4.85 -8.96 -9.38
N LEU A 118 3.73 -8.85 -8.67
CA LEU A 118 2.43 -8.64 -9.29
C LEU A 118 2.35 -7.31 -10.04
N ALA A 119 2.94 -6.25 -9.49
CA ALA A 119 3.02 -4.97 -10.17
C ALA A 119 3.77 -5.07 -11.50
N LEU A 120 4.92 -5.72 -11.52
CA LEU A 120 5.69 -5.96 -12.74
C LEU A 120 4.93 -6.84 -13.73
N LYS A 121 4.33 -7.95 -13.25
CA LYS A 121 3.57 -8.88 -14.08
C LYS A 121 2.41 -8.19 -14.80
N TYR A 122 1.70 -7.30 -14.12
CA TYR A 122 0.53 -6.61 -14.68
C TYR A 122 0.84 -5.22 -15.25
N GLY A 123 2.11 -4.81 -15.27
CA GLY A 123 2.52 -3.51 -15.80
C GLY A 123 1.96 -2.33 -15.01
N THR A 124 1.77 -2.49 -13.70
CA THR A 124 1.12 -1.53 -12.81
C THR A 124 2.17 -0.76 -12.00
N PRO A 125 2.08 0.57 -11.86
CA PRO A 125 2.89 1.32 -10.92
C PRO A 125 2.82 0.73 -9.50
N TYR A 126 3.97 0.75 -8.82
CA TYR A 126 4.16 0.22 -7.47
C TYR A 126 4.82 1.25 -6.56
N LEU A 127 4.34 1.33 -5.34
CA LEU A 127 4.94 2.12 -4.27
C LEU A 127 4.94 1.31 -2.98
N ALA A 128 6.13 0.96 -2.50
CA ALA A 128 6.33 0.37 -1.18
C ALA A 128 6.65 1.46 -0.15
N ALA A 129 6.15 1.28 1.05
CA ALA A 129 6.49 2.12 2.19
C ALA A 129 6.80 1.21 3.38
N MET A 130 8.02 1.28 3.86
CA MET A 130 8.51 0.50 4.98
C MET A 130 9.02 1.43 6.07
N MET A 131 8.65 1.15 7.32
CA MET A 131 9.07 1.92 8.47
C MET A 131 9.89 1.04 9.41
N TYR A 132 11.02 1.56 9.87
CA TYR A 132 11.88 0.88 10.82
C TYR A 132 11.39 1.08 12.24
N LYS A 133 11.83 0.18 13.12
CA LYS A 133 11.48 0.18 14.54
C LYS A 133 11.50 1.57 15.17
N ALA A 134 10.50 1.86 15.96
CA ALA A 134 10.27 3.15 16.61
C ALA A 134 10.12 4.36 15.66
N GLY A 135 9.99 4.14 14.35
CA GLY A 135 9.85 5.21 13.37
C GLY A 135 11.09 6.08 13.19
N VAL A 136 12.28 5.58 13.57
CA VAL A 136 13.55 6.32 13.47
C VAL A 136 13.98 6.56 12.04
N ALA A 137 13.61 5.65 11.14
CA ALA A 137 13.84 5.75 9.71
C ALA A 137 12.69 5.12 8.94
N ALA A 138 12.58 5.47 7.69
CA ALA A 138 11.62 4.89 6.78
C ALA A 138 12.16 4.96 5.35
N GLU A 139 11.68 4.08 4.50
CA GLU A 139 12.02 4.10 3.08
C GLU A 139 10.77 4.00 2.22
N LEU A 140 10.85 4.64 1.06
CA LEU A 140 9.86 4.57 0.00
C LEU A 140 10.58 4.07 -1.25
N ILE A 141 10.04 3.03 -1.85
CA ILE A 141 10.54 2.47 -3.09
C ILE A 141 9.39 2.46 -4.09
N PHE A 142 9.62 3.01 -5.26
CA PHE A 142 8.61 2.99 -6.30
C PHE A 142 9.16 2.41 -7.61
N VAL A 143 8.26 1.86 -8.39
CA VAL A 143 8.51 1.36 -9.74
C VAL A 143 7.41 1.87 -10.66
N TYR A 144 7.80 2.42 -11.79
CA TYR A 144 6.91 2.72 -12.90
C TYR A 144 7.32 1.86 -14.10
N PRO A 145 6.54 0.84 -14.47
CA PRO A 145 6.90 -0.08 -15.55
C PRO A 145 7.18 0.64 -16.87
N GLY A 146 8.31 0.30 -17.48
CA GLY A 146 8.77 0.94 -18.72
C GLY A 146 9.46 2.29 -18.56
N VAL A 147 9.57 2.81 -17.33
CA VAL A 147 10.24 4.10 -17.03
C VAL A 147 11.39 3.91 -16.06
N THR A 148 11.14 3.22 -14.93
CA THR A 148 12.21 2.90 -13.97
C THR A 148 12.90 1.60 -14.39
N GLU A 149 14.24 1.58 -14.30
CA GLU A 149 15.05 0.43 -14.72
C GLU A 149 15.17 -0.66 -13.64
N SER A 150 14.93 -0.30 -12.37
CA SER A 150 15.16 -1.18 -11.22
C SER A 150 13.86 -1.48 -10.48
N CYS A 151 13.64 -2.75 -10.17
CA CYS A 151 12.57 -3.19 -9.27
C CYS A 151 13.07 -3.25 -7.81
N PRO A 152 12.16 -3.41 -6.81
CA PRO A 152 12.56 -3.54 -5.41
C PRO A 152 13.59 -4.64 -5.16
N ARG A 153 13.50 -5.79 -5.86
CA ARG A 153 14.49 -6.86 -5.73
C ARG A 153 15.89 -6.42 -6.21
N CYS A 154 15.96 -5.64 -7.29
CA CYS A 154 17.24 -5.11 -7.78
C CYS A 154 17.85 -4.10 -6.78
N LEU A 155 17.01 -3.23 -6.21
CA LEU A 155 17.43 -2.21 -5.25
C LEU A 155 17.83 -2.80 -3.89
N LEU A 156 17.12 -3.83 -3.44
CA LEU A 156 17.28 -4.44 -2.12
C LEU A 156 17.85 -5.86 -2.18
N GLY A 157 18.58 -6.22 -3.24
CA GLY A 157 19.03 -7.58 -3.50
C GLY A 157 19.70 -8.25 -2.30
N SER A 158 20.62 -7.55 -1.63
CA SER A 158 21.30 -8.07 -0.44
C SER A 158 20.35 -8.33 0.76
N ARG A 159 19.23 -7.59 0.85
CA ARG A 159 18.21 -7.83 1.88
C ARG A 159 17.39 -9.07 1.57
N PHE A 160 17.00 -9.25 0.30
CA PHE A 160 16.30 -10.44 -0.15
C PHE A 160 17.14 -11.70 0.09
N GLU A 161 18.42 -11.66 -0.24
CA GLU A 161 19.35 -12.77 0.01
C GLU A 161 19.49 -13.09 1.50
N LYS A 162 19.64 -12.07 2.36
CA LYS A 162 19.71 -12.25 3.81
C LYS A 162 18.43 -12.85 4.37
N TYR A 163 17.28 -12.38 3.91
CA TYR A 163 15.98 -12.87 4.34
C TYR A 163 15.77 -14.33 3.92
N GLU A 164 16.10 -14.70 2.69
CA GLU A 164 16.07 -16.07 2.18
C GLU A 164 17.02 -17.01 2.97
N ASN A 165 18.07 -16.47 3.60
CA ASN A 165 18.99 -17.16 4.48
C ASN A 165 18.62 -17.11 5.98
N GLY A 166 17.39 -16.74 6.31
CA GLY A 166 16.87 -16.78 7.69
C GLY A 166 17.21 -15.54 8.55
N PHE A 167 17.64 -14.43 7.95
CA PHE A 167 17.79 -13.18 8.67
C PHE A 167 16.42 -12.56 8.94
N GLU A 168 16.12 -12.32 10.21
CA GLU A 168 14.91 -11.59 10.58
C GLU A 168 15.04 -10.12 10.20
N ASN A 169 14.02 -9.60 9.52
CA ASN A 169 14.02 -8.23 9.05
C ASN A 169 13.61 -7.28 10.20
N ASP A 170 14.45 -6.28 10.47
CA ASP A 170 14.17 -5.20 11.43
C ASP A 170 13.12 -4.18 10.93
N VAL A 171 12.44 -4.42 9.81
CA VAL A 171 11.29 -3.64 9.38
C VAL A 171 10.10 -4.01 10.24
N ASP A 172 10.08 -3.43 11.42
CA ASP A 172 9.05 -3.60 12.42
C ASP A 172 8.50 -2.21 12.75
N SER A 173 7.21 -2.03 12.52
CA SER A 173 6.51 -0.79 12.87
C SER A 173 6.20 -0.68 14.37
N SER A 174 6.65 -1.63 15.19
CA SER A 174 6.46 -1.58 16.64
C SER A 174 7.07 -0.31 17.24
N ALA A 175 6.37 0.25 18.22
CA ALA A 175 6.72 1.49 18.90
C ALA A 175 6.81 2.75 18.00
N CYS A 176 6.34 2.70 16.75
CA CYS A 176 6.19 3.90 15.94
C CYS A 176 5.15 4.83 16.55
N THR A 177 5.42 6.13 16.52
CA THR A 177 4.43 7.12 16.91
C THR A 177 3.52 7.45 15.73
N ILE A 178 2.29 7.93 16.01
CA ILE A 178 1.39 8.42 14.98
C ILE A 178 2.04 9.52 14.12
N PHE A 179 2.91 10.37 14.67
CA PHE A 179 3.62 11.40 13.92
C PHE A 179 4.53 10.82 12.83
N ALA A 180 5.22 9.71 13.12
CA ALA A 180 6.06 9.04 12.12
C ALA A 180 5.19 8.43 11.01
N THR A 181 4.08 7.79 11.37
CA THR A 181 3.13 7.21 10.42
C THR A 181 2.49 8.27 9.54
N GLU A 182 2.04 9.40 10.09
CA GLU A 182 1.45 10.50 9.32
C GLU A 182 2.45 11.16 8.37
N ARG A 183 3.69 11.37 8.82
CA ARG A 183 4.76 11.89 7.95
C ARG A 183 5.00 10.98 6.75
N MET A 184 5.04 9.66 6.98
CA MET A 184 5.20 8.67 5.91
C MET A 184 4.00 8.66 4.96
N ASN A 185 2.79 8.78 5.49
CA ASN A 185 1.57 8.82 4.68
C ASN A 185 1.50 10.08 3.80
N ALA A 186 1.99 11.23 4.29
CA ALA A 186 2.05 12.44 3.48
C ALA A 186 3.00 12.27 2.28
N LEU A 187 4.21 11.73 2.49
CA LEU A 187 5.16 11.44 1.43
C LEU A 187 4.63 10.38 0.45
N LYS A 188 4.07 9.31 0.98
CA LYS A 188 3.43 8.25 0.20
C LYS A 188 2.33 8.79 -0.72
N GLY A 189 1.45 9.62 -0.17
CA GLY A 189 0.37 10.24 -0.92
C GLY A 189 0.90 11.13 -2.05
N TYR A 190 1.91 11.94 -1.80
CA TYR A 190 2.52 12.80 -2.80
C TYR A 190 3.16 12.01 -3.95
N ILE A 191 3.99 11.01 -3.65
CA ILE A 191 4.61 10.16 -4.66
C ILE A 191 3.56 9.36 -5.45
N ALA A 192 2.53 8.84 -4.77
CA ALA A 192 1.44 8.12 -5.41
C ALA A 192 0.70 8.99 -6.44
N LEU A 193 0.43 10.26 -6.11
CA LEU A 193 -0.17 11.21 -7.06
C LEU A 193 0.73 11.41 -8.28
N MET A 194 2.03 11.60 -8.08
CA MET A 194 2.99 11.75 -9.19
C MET A 194 2.99 10.51 -10.10
N LEU A 195 3.01 9.29 -9.52
CA LEU A 195 2.99 8.05 -10.29
C LEU A 195 1.71 7.90 -11.11
N LEU A 196 0.55 8.23 -10.53
CA LEU A 196 -0.74 8.11 -11.20
C LEU A 196 -0.95 9.16 -12.29
N MET A 197 -0.31 10.33 -12.17
CA MET A 197 -0.43 11.41 -13.14
C MET A 197 0.67 11.39 -14.21
N TYR A 198 1.67 10.53 -14.07
CA TYR A 198 2.84 10.52 -14.96
C TYR A 198 2.48 10.33 -16.44
N HIS A 199 1.53 9.44 -16.73
CA HIS A 199 1.13 9.14 -18.11
C HIS A 199 0.30 10.28 -18.77
N GLU A 200 -0.26 11.19 -17.97
CA GLU A 200 -1.01 12.35 -18.46
C GLU A 200 -0.08 13.54 -18.77
N ALA A 201 1.04 13.64 -18.05
CA ALA A 201 2.02 14.69 -18.20
C ALA A 201 3.45 14.14 -18.17
N PRO A 202 3.84 13.26 -19.13
CA PRO A 202 5.18 12.70 -19.16
C PRO A 202 6.21 13.82 -19.33
N GLY A 203 7.21 13.84 -18.46
CA GLY A 203 8.27 14.84 -18.43
C GLY A 203 8.05 15.99 -17.44
N ASN A 204 6.84 16.21 -16.95
CA ASN A 204 6.55 17.23 -15.95
C ASN A 204 6.34 16.68 -14.54
N ALA A 205 6.06 15.39 -14.39
CA ALA A 205 5.75 14.79 -13.11
C ALA A 205 6.97 14.63 -12.18
N PHE A 206 8.19 14.68 -12.74
CA PHE A 206 9.45 14.47 -12.01
C PHE A 206 10.51 15.54 -12.34
N SER A 207 10.16 16.62 -13.03
CA SER A 207 11.04 17.76 -13.28
C SER A 207 11.05 18.78 -12.15
#